data_ada0283f54c4afd117e50927150cad69
#
_entry.id   ada0283f54c4afd117e50927150cad69
#
_cell.length_a   1.000
_cell.length_b   1.000
_cell.length_c   1.000
_cell.angle_alpha   90.00
_cell.angle_beta   90.00
_cell.angle_gamma   90.00
#
_symmetry.space_group_name_H-M   'P 1'
#
loop_
_entity.id
_entity.type
_entity.pdbx_description
1 polymer ?
#
loop_
_entity_poly.entity_id
_entity_poly.type
_entity_poly.pdbx_seq_one_letter_code
_entity_poly.pdbx_strand_id
1 'polypeptide(L)'
;MNLLNSALSRSILKIFPIPNHANNKWISDLELNHSGLRGMDSTFTANILPLYLNSLQNSSLKGDFKESDFYLDGINKYQRKFGDKIMPSEDKITTEVLYNQFDVFNRLLYWYLFAGMLMFILTIVKIFKENKFMAYAVNAMHIIIGLLFVLHTLGLIARWYISGHAPWSNAYESIIYVSWATMFFGLAFDRKSKLTVA
;
A
#
# COMPACT_ATOMS: atom_id res chain seq x y z
N MET A 1 23.35 2.62 16.82
CA MET A 1 22.46 1.67 17.54
C MET A 1 21.88 0.73 16.51
N ASN A 2 22.14 -0.57 16.59
CA ASN A 2 21.76 -1.52 15.52
C ASN A 2 20.25 -1.69 15.49
N LEU A 3 19.61 -1.63 14.30
CA LEU A 3 18.17 -1.86 14.09
C LEU A 3 17.69 -3.17 14.77
N LEU A 4 18.54 -4.19 14.76
CA LEU A 4 18.28 -5.47 15.42
C LEU A 4 18.09 -5.32 16.94
N ASN A 5 18.97 -4.53 17.61
CA ASN A 5 18.86 -4.28 19.05
C ASN A 5 17.64 -3.43 19.39
N SER A 6 17.24 -2.52 18.51
CA SER A 6 16.02 -1.72 18.70
C SER A 6 14.76 -2.56 18.51
N ALA A 7 14.75 -3.51 17.59
CA ALA A 7 13.65 -4.47 17.40
C ALA A 7 13.56 -5.44 18.59
N LEU A 8 14.69 -5.97 19.07
CA LEU A 8 14.76 -6.83 20.26
C LEU A 8 14.34 -6.10 21.54
N SER A 9 14.63 -4.79 21.64
CA SER A 9 14.26 -3.97 22.81
C SER A 9 12.81 -3.45 22.75
N ARG A 10 12.02 -3.80 21.74
CA ARG A 10 10.63 -3.31 21.52
C ARG A 10 10.50 -1.77 21.43
N SER A 11 11.61 -1.03 21.42
CA SER A 11 11.59 0.43 21.40
C SER A 11 11.06 1.03 20.08
N ILE A 12 11.01 0.22 19.02
CA ILE A 12 10.45 0.60 17.71
C ILE A 12 8.90 0.57 17.73
N LEU A 13 8.31 -0.26 18.57
CA LEU A 13 6.85 -0.47 18.62
C LEU A 13 6.15 0.66 19.38
N LYS A 14 6.07 1.83 18.76
CA LYS A 14 5.34 2.98 19.29
C LYS A 14 3.84 2.85 19.00
N ILE A 15 3.18 2.00 19.73
CA ILE A 15 1.76 1.63 19.51
C ILE A 15 0.79 2.24 20.53
N PHE A 16 1.29 2.98 21.52
CA PHE A 16 0.46 3.58 22.55
C PHE A 16 0.36 5.09 22.40
N PRO A 17 -0.82 5.63 22.02
CA PRO A 17 -1.04 7.07 21.97
C PRO A 17 -1.07 7.65 23.40
N ILE A 18 -0.43 8.82 23.57
CA ILE A 18 -0.52 9.56 24.84
C ILE A 18 -1.82 10.36 24.84
N PRO A 19 -2.70 10.18 25.84
CA PRO A 19 -3.94 10.92 25.96
C PRO A 19 -3.74 12.44 25.94
N ASN A 20 -4.51 13.13 25.11
CA ASN A 20 -4.54 14.60 25.03
C ASN A 20 -3.18 15.28 24.74
N HIS A 21 -2.22 14.57 24.17
CA HIS A 21 -0.94 15.17 23.79
C HIS A 21 -1.09 16.08 22.55
N ALA A 22 -0.56 17.32 22.64
CA ALA A 22 -0.74 18.34 21.61
C ALA A 22 -0.29 17.90 20.20
N ASN A 23 0.77 17.08 20.13
CA ASN A 23 1.32 16.55 18.87
C ASN A 23 0.89 15.09 18.58
N ASN A 24 -0.17 14.60 19.23
CA ASN A 24 -0.62 13.21 19.07
C ASN A 24 0.54 12.19 19.15
N LYS A 25 1.43 12.34 20.12
CA LYS A 25 2.63 11.51 20.28
C LYS A 25 2.25 10.09 20.65
N TRP A 26 2.88 9.12 19.99
CA TRP A 26 2.81 7.70 20.32
C TRP A 26 4.13 7.22 20.91
N ILE A 27 4.04 6.29 21.85
CA ILE A 27 5.19 5.75 22.59
C ILE A 27 5.19 4.22 22.57
N SER A 28 6.35 3.66 22.88
CA SER A 28 6.49 2.24 23.22
C SER A 28 6.24 2.01 24.71
N ASP A 29 6.01 0.76 25.10
CA ASP A 29 5.91 0.35 26.52
C ASP A 29 7.16 0.70 27.33
N LEU A 30 8.32 0.83 26.70
CA LEU A 30 9.60 1.18 27.34
C LEU A 30 9.80 2.69 27.56
N GLU A 31 9.07 3.53 26.84
CA GLU A 31 9.15 5.00 26.94
C GLU A 31 8.22 5.60 28.01
N LEU A 32 7.56 4.79 28.82
CA LEU A 32 6.56 5.22 29.80
C LEU A 32 7.07 6.26 30.81
N ASN A 33 8.32 6.12 31.27
CA ASN A 33 8.90 7.03 32.25
C ASN A 33 8.97 8.49 31.78
N HIS A 34 8.93 8.71 30.48
CA HIS A 34 8.98 10.03 29.83
C HIS A 34 7.64 10.46 29.22
N SER A 35 6.57 9.67 29.44
CA SER A 35 5.27 9.89 28.79
C SER A 35 4.33 10.81 29.56
N GLY A 36 4.54 10.95 30.89
CA GLY A 36 3.60 11.62 31.77
C GLY A 36 2.32 10.81 32.06
N LEU A 37 2.21 9.58 31.57
CA LEU A 37 1.07 8.69 31.88
C LEU A 37 1.06 8.33 33.38
N ARG A 38 -0.13 8.32 33.99
CA ARG A 38 -0.32 8.00 35.39
C ARG A 38 -1.51 7.05 35.59
N GLY A 39 -1.53 6.37 36.72
CA GLY A 39 -2.64 5.50 37.14
C GLY A 39 -2.84 4.30 36.21
N MET A 40 -4.10 3.99 35.89
CA MET A 40 -4.46 2.80 35.09
C MET A 40 -3.90 2.79 33.71
N ASP A 41 -3.81 3.94 33.04
CA ASP A 41 -3.27 4.03 31.68
C ASP A 41 -1.78 3.67 31.63
N SER A 42 -0.99 4.09 32.62
CA SER A 42 0.42 3.72 32.75
C SER A 42 0.59 2.22 33.02
N THR A 43 -0.21 1.65 33.95
CA THR A 43 -0.16 0.21 34.23
C THR A 43 -0.58 -0.63 33.03
N PHE A 44 -1.64 -0.21 32.33
CA PHE A 44 -2.11 -0.88 31.12
C PHE A 44 -1.01 -0.90 30.05
N THR A 45 -0.45 0.27 29.70
CA THR A 45 0.58 0.42 28.66
C THR A 45 1.85 -0.39 28.99
N ALA A 46 2.24 -0.46 30.29
CA ALA A 46 3.41 -1.22 30.72
C ALA A 46 3.26 -2.73 30.50
N ASN A 47 2.06 -3.26 30.70
CA ASN A 47 1.86 -4.70 30.84
C ASN A 47 1.20 -5.35 29.63
N ILE A 48 0.34 -4.63 28.87
CA ILE A 48 -0.51 -5.25 27.85
C ILE A 48 0.29 -5.89 26.70
N LEU A 49 1.37 -5.23 26.23
CA LEU A 49 2.18 -5.77 25.14
C LEU A 49 2.98 -7.00 25.57
N PRO A 50 3.69 -7.01 26.72
CA PRO A 50 4.29 -8.24 27.26
C PRO A 50 3.30 -9.39 27.45
N LEU A 51 2.10 -9.12 27.97
CA LEU A 51 1.05 -10.14 28.14
C LEU A 51 0.58 -10.69 26.80
N TYR A 52 0.34 -9.81 25.81
CA TYR A 52 -0.02 -10.22 24.46
C TYR A 52 1.04 -11.12 23.82
N LEU A 53 2.33 -10.72 23.86
CA LEU A 53 3.42 -11.49 23.27
C LEU A 53 3.59 -12.86 23.94
N ASN A 54 3.46 -12.93 25.27
CA ASN A 54 3.52 -14.19 26.02
C ASN A 54 2.32 -15.10 25.69
N SER A 55 1.10 -14.54 25.66
CA SER A 55 -0.09 -15.29 25.27
C SER A 55 0.02 -15.80 23.83
N LEU A 56 0.54 -14.99 22.88
CA LEU A 56 0.74 -15.38 21.51
C LEU A 56 1.71 -16.57 21.37
N GLN A 57 2.82 -16.54 22.13
CA GLN A 57 3.76 -17.67 22.17
C GLN A 57 3.10 -18.94 22.69
N ASN A 58 2.32 -18.85 23.77
CA ASN A 58 1.58 -19.98 24.34
C ASN A 58 0.49 -20.50 23.38
N SER A 59 -0.21 -19.58 22.72
CA SER A 59 -1.26 -19.89 21.75
C SER A 59 -0.72 -20.59 20.52
N SER A 60 0.46 -20.19 20.05
CA SER A 60 1.15 -20.86 18.92
C SER A 60 1.48 -22.34 19.24
N LEU A 61 1.73 -22.67 20.50
CA LEU A 61 2.01 -24.03 20.93
C LEU A 61 0.74 -24.88 21.10
N LYS A 62 -0.38 -24.24 21.50
CA LYS A 62 -1.63 -24.93 21.85
C LYS A 62 -2.68 -24.87 20.73
N GLY A 63 -2.53 -24.00 19.73
CA GLY A 63 -3.51 -23.78 18.66
C GLY A 63 -4.77 -23.02 19.08
N ASP A 64 -4.84 -22.45 20.30
CA ASP A 64 -5.95 -21.64 20.80
C ASP A 64 -5.50 -20.19 21.02
N PHE A 65 -6.07 -19.25 20.25
CA PHE A 65 -5.68 -17.84 20.21
C PHE A 65 -6.62 -16.90 20.99
N LYS A 66 -7.62 -17.42 21.68
CA LYS A 66 -8.63 -16.61 22.40
C LYS A 66 -8.03 -15.62 23.39
N GLU A 67 -7.01 -16.04 24.14
CA GLU A 67 -6.34 -15.19 25.11
C GLU A 67 -5.52 -14.08 24.41
N SER A 68 -4.84 -14.43 23.34
CA SER A 68 -4.09 -13.46 22.53
C SER A 68 -5.01 -12.43 21.88
N ASP A 69 -6.14 -12.88 21.34
CA ASP A 69 -7.17 -12.01 20.74
C ASP A 69 -7.77 -11.06 21.78
N PHE A 70 -7.97 -11.51 23.02
CA PHE A 70 -8.43 -10.65 24.11
C PHE A 70 -7.46 -9.51 24.40
N TYR A 71 -6.16 -9.79 24.50
CA TYR A 71 -5.15 -8.74 24.72
C TYR A 71 -5.01 -7.82 23.51
N LEU A 72 -5.08 -8.35 22.29
CA LEU A 72 -5.05 -7.57 21.05
C LEU A 72 -6.24 -6.61 20.96
N ASP A 73 -7.44 -7.09 21.31
CA ASP A 73 -8.64 -6.24 21.37
C ASP A 73 -8.49 -5.12 22.41
N GLY A 74 -7.87 -5.41 23.55
CA GLY A 74 -7.51 -4.41 24.56
C GLY A 74 -6.60 -3.32 24.00
N ILE A 75 -5.55 -3.68 23.25
CA ILE A 75 -4.64 -2.73 22.59
C ILE A 75 -5.43 -1.88 21.58
N ASN A 76 -6.24 -2.50 20.72
CA ASN A 76 -7.05 -1.82 19.73
C ASN A 76 -8.03 -0.82 20.36
N LYS A 77 -8.70 -1.19 21.43
CA LYS A 77 -9.60 -0.30 22.17
C LYS A 77 -8.87 0.91 22.77
N TYR A 78 -7.68 0.69 23.32
CA TYR A 78 -6.86 1.77 23.85
C TYR A 78 -6.43 2.75 22.74
N GLN A 79 -5.97 2.21 21.62
CA GLN A 79 -5.58 2.99 20.44
C GLN A 79 -6.74 3.82 19.90
N ARG A 80 -7.92 3.24 19.76
CA ARG A 80 -9.13 3.97 19.30
C ARG A 80 -9.55 5.03 20.31
N LYS A 81 -9.49 4.76 21.61
CA LYS A 81 -9.89 5.71 22.65
C LYS A 81 -9.03 6.98 22.63
N PHE A 82 -7.73 6.86 22.42
CA PHE A 82 -6.78 7.97 22.57
C PHE A 82 -6.10 8.41 21.28
N GLY A 83 -6.15 7.61 20.22
CA GLY A 83 -5.51 7.85 18.94
C GLY A 83 -6.46 8.14 17.78
N ASP A 84 -7.77 8.17 18.01
CA ASP A 84 -8.83 8.27 16.99
C ASP A 84 -8.62 9.41 15.99
N LYS A 85 -8.08 10.54 16.44
CA LYS A 85 -7.83 11.72 15.61
C LYS A 85 -6.88 11.48 14.41
N ILE A 86 -5.98 10.51 14.53
CA ILE A 86 -4.96 10.21 13.52
C ILE A 86 -5.05 8.80 12.97
N MET A 87 -5.86 7.93 13.58
CA MET A 87 -6.08 6.59 13.06
C MET A 87 -6.91 6.63 11.77
N PRO A 88 -6.49 5.91 10.73
CA PRO A 88 -7.30 5.79 9.52
C PRO A 88 -8.61 5.06 9.82
N SER A 89 -9.64 5.35 9.02
CA SER A 89 -10.90 4.61 9.09
C SER A 89 -10.72 3.14 8.70
N GLU A 90 -11.60 2.26 9.18
CA GLU A 90 -11.59 0.83 8.84
C GLU A 90 -11.64 0.60 7.33
N ASP A 91 -12.43 1.41 6.61
CA ASP A 91 -12.52 1.33 5.15
C ASP A 91 -11.17 1.60 4.47
N LYS A 92 -10.42 2.58 4.97
CA LYS A 92 -9.07 2.87 4.46
C LYS A 92 -8.11 1.72 4.74
N ILE A 93 -8.14 1.15 5.95
CA ILE A 93 -7.29 0.01 6.32
C ILE A 93 -7.61 -1.19 5.43
N THR A 94 -8.89 -1.53 5.26
CA THR A 94 -9.32 -2.64 4.41
C THR A 94 -8.91 -2.41 2.95
N THR A 95 -9.10 -1.18 2.44
CA THR A 95 -8.71 -0.82 1.09
C THR A 95 -7.20 -0.92 0.90
N GLU A 96 -6.40 -0.51 1.88
CA GLU A 96 -4.94 -0.63 1.85
C GLU A 96 -4.48 -2.09 1.84
N VAL A 97 -5.07 -2.94 2.67
CA VAL A 97 -4.77 -4.38 2.69
C VAL A 97 -5.07 -5.02 1.34
N LEU A 98 -6.24 -4.75 0.76
CA LEU A 98 -6.61 -5.23 -0.57
C LEU A 98 -5.67 -4.69 -1.65
N TYR A 99 -5.37 -3.41 -1.63
CA TYR A 99 -4.45 -2.77 -2.57
C TYR A 99 -3.07 -3.43 -2.55
N ASN A 100 -2.52 -3.69 -1.35
CA ASN A 100 -1.23 -4.34 -1.17
C ASN A 100 -1.25 -5.81 -1.62
N GLN A 101 -2.36 -6.54 -1.39
CA GLN A 101 -2.51 -7.93 -1.87
C GLN A 101 -2.58 -8.00 -3.39
N PHE A 102 -3.22 -7.04 -4.04
CA PHE A 102 -3.30 -7.01 -5.51
C PHE A 102 -1.98 -6.62 -6.17
N ASP A 103 -1.07 -5.95 -5.46
CA ASP A 103 0.23 -5.50 -5.98
C ASP A 103 0.15 -4.89 -7.39
N VAL A 104 -0.78 -3.93 -7.53
CA VAL A 104 -1.30 -3.45 -8.80
C VAL A 104 -0.20 -2.99 -9.75
N PHE A 105 0.75 -2.18 -9.28
CA PHE A 105 1.75 -1.58 -10.17
C PHE A 105 2.83 -2.54 -10.62
N ASN A 106 3.24 -3.51 -9.79
CA ASN A 106 4.17 -4.55 -10.23
C ASN A 106 3.54 -5.44 -11.29
N ARG A 107 2.28 -5.83 -11.12
CA ARG A 107 1.56 -6.59 -12.16
C ARG A 107 1.38 -5.79 -13.44
N LEU A 108 1.03 -4.52 -13.35
CA LEU A 108 0.92 -3.63 -14.51
C LEU A 108 2.23 -3.48 -15.26
N LEU A 109 3.37 -3.41 -14.57
CA LEU A 109 4.69 -3.34 -15.19
C LEU A 109 4.91 -4.52 -16.15
N TYR A 110 4.66 -5.74 -15.70
CA TYR A 110 4.82 -6.93 -16.54
C TYR A 110 3.84 -6.96 -17.71
N TRP A 111 2.58 -6.57 -17.48
CA TRP A 111 1.57 -6.53 -18.53
C TRP A 111 1.87 -5.46 -19.58
N TYR A 112 2.33 -4.28 -19.16
CA TYR A 112 2.78 -3.24 -20.11
C TYR A 112 3.99 -3.67 -20.92
N LEU A 113 4.98 -4.30 -20.28
CA LEU A 113 6.16 -4.83 -20.99
C LEU A 113 5.75 -5.86 -22.06
N PHE A 114 4.91 -6.81 -21.67
CA PHE A 114 4.43 -7.83 -22.60
C PHE A 114 3.59 -7.23 -23.73
N ALA A 115 2.62 -6.39 -23.41
CA ALA A 115 1.74 -5.75 -24.39
C ALA A 115 2.52 -4.83 -25.34
N GLY A 116 3.45 -4.03 -24.81
CA GLY A 116 4.30 -3.14 -25.63
C GLY A 116 5.22 -3.89 -26.56
N MET A 117 5.88 -4.97 -26.08
CA MET A 117 6.74 -5.81 -26.91
C MET A 117 5.93 -6.49 -28.03
N LEU A 118 4.78 -7.05 -27.71
CA LEU A 118 3.91 -7.69 -28.69
C LEU A 118 3.39 -6.68 -29.71
N MET A 119 2.96 -5.51 -29.26
CA MET A 119 2.54 -4.41 -30.14
C MET A 119 3.65 -3.99 -31.09
N PHE A 120 4.88 -3.85 -30.59
CA PHE A 120 6.05 -3.50 -31.42
C PHE A 120 6.31 -4.53 -32.52
N ILE A 121 6.30 -5.83 -32.17
CA ILE A 121 6.47 -6.92 -33.14
C ILE A 121 5.35 -6.90 -34.21
N LEU A 122 4.10 -6.78 -33.76
CA LEU A 122 2.95 -6.74 -34.71
C LEU A 122 3.02 -5.55 -35.66
N THR A 123 3.48 -4.41 -35.18
CA THR A 123 3.62 -3.21 -36.01
C THR A 123 4.72 -3.39 -37.06
N ILE A 124 5.87 -3.97 -36.71
CA ILE A 124 6.92 -4.32 -37.66
C ILE A 124 6.40 -5.29 -38.73
N VAL A 125 5.75 -6.38 -38.31
CA VAL A 125 5.18 -7.37 -39.23
C VAL A 125 4.16 -6.73 -40.15
N LYS A 126 3.31 -5.81 -39.66
CA LYS A 126 2.33 -5.08 -40.47
C LYS A 126 2.97 -4.23 -41.57
N ILE A 127 4.15 -3.63 -41.32
CA ILE A 127 4.89 -2.85 -42.33
C ILE A 127 5.30 -3.75 -43.50
N PHE A 128 5.75 -4.99 -43.24
CA PHE A 128 6.20 -5.93 -44.28
C PHE A 128 5.07 -6.73 -44.92
N LYS A 129 3.99 -6.98 -44.20
CA LYS A 129 2.87 -7.81 -44.64
C LYS A 129 1.55 -7.17 -44.23
N GLU A 130 1.08 -6.26 -45.06
CA GLU A 130 -0.19 -5.57 -44.86
C GLU A 130 -1.35 -6.53 -45.17
N ASN A 131 -2.06 -7.00 -44.14
CA ASN A 131 -3.29 -7.75 -44.29
C ASN A 131 -4.32 -7.34 -43.21
N LYS A 132 -5.59 -7.69 -43.47
CA LYS A 132 -6.69 -7.37 -42.52
C LYS A 132 -6.49 -7.97 -41.15
N PHE A 133 -5.90 -9.16 -41.03
CA PHE A 133 -5.63 -9.83 -39.75
C PHE A 133 -4.63 -9.02 -38.92
N MET A 134 -3.55 -8.53 -39.49
CA MET A 134 -2.58 -7.69 -38.78
C MET A 134 -3.20 -6.37 -38.32
N ALA A 135 -4.07 -5.78 -39.13
CA ALA A 135 -4.78 -4.57 -38.73
C ALA A 135 -5.69 -4.82 -37.49
N TYR A 136 -6.41 -5.94 -37.47
CA TYR A 136 -7.22 -6.32 -36.32
C TYR A 136 -6.36 -6.62 -35.08
N ALA A 137 -5.24 -7.33 -35.24
CA ALA A 137 -4.33 -7.65 -34.14
C ALA A 137 -3.75 -6.39 -33.49
N VAL A 138 -3.26 -5.44 -34.30
CA VAL A 138 -2.77 -4.14 -33.81
C VAL A 138 -3.87 -3.37 -33.09
N ASN A 139 -5.08 -3.34 -33.63
CA ASN A 139 -6.20 -2.64 -33.00
C ASN A 139 -6.62 -3.28 -31.67
N ALA A 140 -6.58 -4.62 -31.58
CA ALA A 140 -6.82 -5.34 -30.32
C ALA A 140 -5.77 -4.98 -29.27
N MET A 141 -4.49 -4.86 -29.64
CA MET A 141 -3.44 -4.45 -28.71
C MET A 141 -3.62 -3.02 -28.22
N HIS A 142 -4.07 -2.08 -29.05
CA HIS A 142 -4.41 -0.72 -28.59
C HIS A 142 -5.52 -0.75 -27.52
N ILE A 143 -6.55 -1.58 -27.73
CA ILE A 143 -7.62 -1.73 -26.73
C ILE A 143 -7.07 -2.30 -25.42
N ILE A 144 -6.21 -3.32 -25.49
CA ILE A 144 -5.58 -3.92 -24.31
C ILE A 144 -4.74 -2.88 -23.55
N ILE A 145 -3.89 -2.13 -24.26
CA ILE A 145 -3.07 -1.07 -23.67
C ILE A 145 -3.96 0.02 -23.04
N GLY A 146 -5.06 0.38 -23.71
CA GLY A 146 -6.05 1.31 -23.16
C GLY A 146 -6.70 0.81 -21.89
N LEU A 147 -7.04 -0.49 -21.79
CA LEU A 147 -7.55 -1.11 -20.57
C LEU A 147 -6.52 -1.13 -19.44
N LEU A 148 -5.26 -1.44 -19.75
CA LEU A 148 -4.17 -1.35 -18.77
C LEU A 148 -3.99 0.08 -18.25
N PHE A 149 -4.13 1.08 -19.13
CA PHE A 149 -4.10 2.50 -18.75
C PHE A 149 -5.24 2.88 -17.80
N VAL A 150 -6.44 2.36 -18.02
CA VAL A 150 -7.58 2.54 -17.10
C VAL A 150 -7.28 1.92 -15.73
N LEU A 151 -6.74 0.68 -15.70
CA LEU A 151 -6.33 0.02 -14.46
C LEU A 151 -5.23 0.80 -13.74
N HIS A 152 -4.27 1.37 -14.47
CA HIS A 152 -3.23 2.24 -13.90
C HIS A 152 -3.84 3.48 -13.23
N THR A 153 -4.79 4.12 -13.90
CA THR A 153 -5.51 5.29 -13.37
C THR A 153 -6.27 4.93 -12.09
N LEU A 154 -6.98 3.79 -12.08
CA LEU A 154 -7.69 3.31 -10.90
C LEU A 154 -6.71 3.00 -9.73
N GLY A 155 -5.54 2.44 -10.04
CA GLY A 155 -4.47 2.23 -9.06
C GLY A 155 -3.97 3.53 -8.42
N LEU A 156 -3.77 4.59 -9.21
CA LEU A 156 -3.40 5.92 -8.70
C LEU A 156 -4.51 6.55 -7.85
N ILE A 157 -5.78 6.41 -8.25
CA ILE A 157 -6.92 6.90 -7.48
C ILE A 157 -7.03 6.16 -6.14
N ALA A 158 -6.88 4.83 -6.14
CA ALA A 158 -6.87 4.04 -4.92
C ALA A 158 -5.72 4.46 -3.99
N ARG A 159 -4.52 4.68 -4.53
CA ARG A 159 -3.38 5.18 -3.77
C ARG A 159 -3.66 6.54 -3.14
N TRP A 160 -4.22 7.47 -3.90
CA TRP A 160 -4.62 8.78 -3.40
C TRP A 160 -5.64 8.68 -2.26
N TYR A 161 -6.67 7.84 -2.41
CA TYR A 161 -7.67 7.61 -1.38
C TYR A 161 -7.05 7.07 -0.08
N ILE A 162 -6.16 6.08 -0.18
CA ILE A 162 -5.49 5.45 0.97
C ILE A 162 -4.57 6.44 1.67
N SER A 163 -3.68 7.10 0.92
CA SER A 163 -2.66 8.00 1.49
C SER A 163 -3.22 9.34 1.97
N GLY A 164 -4.37 9.77 1.45
CA GLY A 164 -4.97 11.07 1.74
C GLY A 164 -4.25 12.26 1.12
N HIS A 165 -3.21 12.04 0.31
CA HIS A 165 -2.47 13.07 -0.43
C HIS A 165 -2.24 12.64 -1.88
N ALA A 166 -1.91 13.61 -2.74
CA ALA A 166 -1.68 13.34 -4.14
C ALA A 166 -0.48 12.37 -4.34
N PRO A 167 -0.55 11.44 -5.33
CA PRO A 167 0.40 10.34 -5.49
C PRO A 167 1.71 10.77 -6.17
N TRP A 168 2.39 11.79 -5.63
CA TRP A 168 3.71 12.28 -6.04
C TRP A 168 4.58 12.72 -4.86
N SER A 169 4.27 12.26 -3.65
CA SER A 169 4.95 12.68 -2.43
C SER A 169 6.32 12.06 -2.24
N ASN A 170 6.60 10.93 -2.88
CA ASN A 170 7.88 10.24 -2.81
C ASN A 170 8.36 9.79 -4.19
N ALA A 171 9.62 9.37 -4.30
CA ALA A 171 10.24 8.97 -5.56
C ALA A 171 9.48 7.83 -6.27
N TYR A 172 8.98 6.85 -5.52
CA TYR A 172 8.20 5.73 -6.08
C TYR A 172 6.89 6.20 -6.71
N GLU A 173 6.13 7.01 -5.99
CA GLU A 173 4.87 7.58 -6.47
C GLU A 173 5.10 8.48 -7.70
N SER A 174 6.16 9.30 -7.67
CA SER A 174 6.51 10.16 -8.79
C SER A 174 6.83 9.38 -10.06
N ILE A 175 7.58 8.27 -9.96
CA ILE A 175 7.90 7.42 -11.12
C ILE A 175 6.62 6.81 -11.72
N ILE A 176 5.72 6.29 -10.89
CA ILE A 176 4.44 5.73 -11.34
C ILE A 176 3.59 6.80 -12.02
N TYR A 177 3.52 8.00 -11.44
CA TYR A 177 2.77 9.11 -12.01
C TYR A 177 3.35 9.58 -13.36
N VAL A 178 4.67 9.69 -13.47
CA VAL A 178 5.35 10.04 -14.73
C VAL A 178 5.08 8.96 -15.79
N SER A 179 5.13 7.68 -15.42
CA SER A 179 4.79 6.57 -16.31
C SER A 179 3.35 6.68 -16.81
N TRP A 180 2.40 7.00 -15.93
CA TRP A 180 1.00 7.24 -16.29
C TRP A 180 0.86 8.41 -17.29
N ALA A 181 1.52 9.55 -17.02
CA ALA A 181 1.49 10.71 -17.89
C ALA A 181 2.09 10.40 -19.27
N THR A 182 3.20 9.67 -19.33
CA THR A 182 3.83 9.21 -20.57
C THR A 182 2.88 8.35 -21.39
N MET A 183 2.21 7.39 -20.77
CA MET A 183 1.20 6.54 -21.42
C MET A 183 0.00 7.36 -21.92
N PHE A 184 -0.45 8.34 -21.13
CA PHE A 184 -1.53 9.24 -21.54
C PHE A 184 -1.18 9.98 -22.84
N PHE A 185 0.00 10.59 -22.90
CA PHE A 185 0.44 11.30 -24.09
C PHE A 185 0.68 10.35 -25.28
N GLY A 186 1.25 9.16 -25.02
CA GLY A 186 1.40 8.13 -26.05
C GLY A 186 0.05 7.79 -26.71
N LEU A 187 -0.96 7.44 -25.91
CA LEU A 187 -2.30 7.13 -26.39
C LEU A 187 -3.01 8.33 -27.03
N ALA A 188 -2.78 9.56 -26.54
CA ALA A 188 -3.38 10.76 -27.12
C ALA A 188 -2.80 11.11 -28.51
N PHE A 189 -1.50 10.91 -28.70
CA PHE A 189 -0.85 11.16 -29.98
C PHE A 189 -1.06 10.05 -31.02
N ASP A 190 -1.22 8.81 -30.57
CA ASP A 190 -1.49 7.65 -31.43
C ASP A 190 -2.74 7.85 -32.31
N ARG A 191 -3.78 8.51 -31.79
CA ARG A 191 -5.01 8.82 -32.54
C ARG A 191 -4.77 9.62 -33.84
N LYS A 192 -3.64 10.31 -33.96
CA LYS A 192 -3.31 11.17 -35.12
C LYS A 192 -2.33 10.52 -36.10
N SER A 193 -1.70 9.42 -35.76
CA SER A 193 -0.68 8.75 -36.57
C SER A 193 -1.10 7.32 -36.87
N LYS A 194 -1.05 6.96 -38.17
CA LYS A 194 -1.29 5.57 -38.63
C LYS A 194 -0.14 4.60 -38.32
N LEU A 195 0.97 5.10 -37.77
CA LEU A 195 2.23 4.38 -37.59
C LEU A 195 2.77 4.43 -36.15
N THR A 196 2.04 4.98 -35.21
CA THR A 196 2.52 5.14 -33.83
C THR A 196 2.44 3.83 -33.06
N VAL A 197 3.56 3.41 -32.51
CA VAL A 197 3.66 2.39 -31.47
C VAL A 197 3.68 3.15 -30.15
N ALA A 198 2.57 3.21 -29.46
CA ALA A 198 2.46 3.88 -28.17
C ALA A 198 3.04 3.02 -27.02
#